data_555849cfe0ecbccbc2c03d15856c3c1f
#
_entry.id   555849cfe0ecbccbc2c03d15856c3c1f
#
_cell.length_a   1.000
_cell.length_b   1.000
_cell.length_c   1.000
_cell.angle_alpha   90.00
_cell.angle_beta   90.00
_cell.angle_gamma   90.00
#
_symmetry.space_group_name_H-M   'P 1'
#
loop_
_entity.id
_entity.type
_entity.pdbx_description
1 polymer ?
#
loop_
_entity_poly.entity_id
_entity_poly.type
_entity_poly.pdbx_seq_one_letter_code
_entity_poly.pdbx_strand_id
1 'polypeptide(L)'
;MSLDFIIKPAGEIFLLELNPRPTASCQLLSNDAPIIYWQLMSSTGVMPEIAVELPAKKRILWFCFAPEKTIIPADFDWPEYCHDLPAGGSVIDKNGIICSLMLDETEQNNAHRLATILVQNLAVAA
;
A
#
# COMPACT_ATOMS: atom_id res chain seq x y z
N MET A 1 -11.20 4.34 -9.15
CA MET A 1 -11.25 5.81 -9.14
C MET A 1 -10.99 6.29 -7.74
N SER A 2 -10.11 7.27 -7.58
CA SER A 2 -9.87 7.93 -6.29
C SER A 2 -10.17 9.41 -6.38
N LEU A 3 -10.49 9.99 -5.22
CA LEU A 3 -10.74 11.41 -5.06
C LEU A 3 -9.73 11.97 -4.07
N ASP A 4 -9.01 13.00 -4.48
CA ASP A 4 -8.11 13.74 -3.60
C ASP A 4 -8.84 15.01 -3.16
N PHE A 5 -8.89 15.26 -1.86
CA PHE A 5 -9.63 16.39 -1.30
C PHE A 5 -8.97 16.94 -0.04
N ILE A 6 -9.28 18.19 0.27
CA ILE A 6 -8.90 18.85 1.53
C ILE A 6 -10.16 19.03 2.39
N ILE A 7 -10.03 18.71 3.66
CA ILE A 7 -11.04 19.01 4.67
C ILE A 7 -10.54 20.17 5.51
N LYS A 8 -11.28 21.29 5.52
CA LYS A 8 -11.00 22.41 6.42
C LYS A 8 -11.39 22.08 7.86
N PRO A 9 -10.85 22.78 8.86
CA PRO A 9 -11.21 22.59 10.26
C PRO A 9 -12.73 22.70 10.53
N ALA A 10 -13.45 23.49 9.71
CA ALA A 10 -14.91 23.63 9.79
C ALA A 10 -15.71 22.48 9.14
N GLY A 11 -15.02 21.46 8.59
CA GLY A 11 -15.64 20.31 7.93
C GLY A 11 -15.98 20.52 6.45
N GLU A 12 -15.69 21.67 5.86
CA GLU A 12 -15.87 21.91 4.43
C GLU A 12 -14.91 21.04 3.61
N ILE A 13 -15.41 20.36 2.57
CA ILE A 13 -14.65 19.47 1.69
C ILE A 13 -14.41 20.18 0.35
N PHE A 14 -13.16 20.23 -0.06
CA PHE A 14 -12.70 20.74 -1.36
C PHE A 14 -12.09 19.63 -2.17
N LEU A 15 -12.76 19.21 -3.25
CA LEU A 15 -12.23 18.27 -4.21
C LEU A 15 -11.07 18.93 -4.96
N LEU A 16 -9.90 18.26 -4.96
CA LEU A 16 -8.70 18.72 -5.68
C LEU A 16 -8.56 18.00 -7.01
N GLU A 17 -8.67 16.67 -7.00
CA GLU A 17 -8.41 15.84 -8.16
C GLU A 17 -9.27 14.59 -8.16
N LEU A 18 -9.61 14.15 -9.38
CA LEU A 18 -10.28 12.87 -9.63
C LEU A 18 -9.35 12.01 -10.47
N ASN A 19 -8.86 10.92 -9.88
CA ASN A 19 -7.97 9.97 -10.54
C ASN A 19 -8.76 8.74 -11.01
N PRO A 20 -8.82 8.44 -12.32
CA PRO A 20 -9.58 7.30 -12.85
C PRO A 20 -8.82 5.96 -12.68
N ARG A 21 -7.93 5.85 -11.71
CA ARG A 21 -7.15 4.66 -11.39
C ARG A 21 -7.28 4.29 -9.91
N PRO A 22 -7.08 3.01 -9.55
CA PRO A 22 -6.91 2.62 -8.15
C PRO A 22 -5.68 3.30 -7.55
N THR A 23 -5.75 3.66 -6.29
CA THR A 23 -4.60 4.16 -5.49
C THR A 23 -3.98 3.03 -4.70
N ALA A 24 -2.77 3.23 -4.18
CA ALA A 24 -2.12 2.27 -3.28
C ALA A 24 -3.01 1.95 -2.06
N SER A 25 -3.77 2.93 -1.55
CA SER A 25 -4.71 2.72 -0.44
C SER A 25 -5.85 1.74 -0.75
N CYS A 26 -6.13 1.43 -2.02
CA CYS A 26 -7.08 0.38 -2.37
C CYS A 26 -6.65 -1.00 -1.86
N GLN A 27 -5.37 -1.23 -1.63
CA GLN A 27 -4.86 -2.47 -1.04
C GLN A 27 -5.44 -2.73 0.35
N LEU A 28 -5.74 -1.67 1.11
CA LEU A 28 -6.35 -1.78 2.44
C LEU A 28 -7.73 -2.46 2.41
N LEU A 29 -8.41 -2.44 1.27
CA LEU A 29 -9.73 -3.00 1.06
C LEU A 29 -9.72 -4.27 0.18
N SER A 30 -8.57 -4.66 -0.38
CA SER A 30 -8.49 -5.70 -1.42
C SER A 30 -9.00 -7.07 -0.98
N ASN A 31 -8.87 -7.41 0.30
CA ASN A 31 -9.34 -8.67 0.85
C ASN A 31 -10.84 -8.68 1.20
N ASP A 32 -11.45 -7.50 1.29
CA ASP A 32 -12.83 -7.33 1.74
C ASP A 32 -13.76 -6.92 0.60
N ALA A 33 -13.19 -6.43 -0.52
CA ALA A 33 -13.97 -5.92 -1.63
C ALA A 33 -13.28 -6.16 -2.98
N PRO A 34 -14.02 -6.59 -4.01
CA PRO A 34 -13.46 -6.85 -5.36
C PRO A 34 -13.26 -5.54 -6.14
N ILE A 35 -12.39 -4.63 -5.63
CA ILE A 35 -12.21 -3.28 -6.13
C ILE A 35 -11.80 -3.25 -7.60
N ILE A 36 -10.91 -4.14 -8.02
CA ILE A 36 -10.45 -4.22 -9.41
C ILE A 36 -11.62 -4.65 -10.34
N TYR A 37 -12.43 -5.62 -9.90
CA TYR A 37 -13.62 -6.00 -10.64
C TYR A 37 -14.60 -4.83 -10.79
N TRP A 38 -14.87 -4.08 -9.72
CA TRP A 38 -15.73 -2.90 -9.78
C TRP A 38 -15.16 -1.81 -10.69
N GLN A 39 -13.85 -1.61 -10.69
CA GLN A 39 -13.19 -0.67 -11.59
C GLN A 39 -13.37 -1.09 -13.05
N LEU A 40 -13.23 -2.36 -13.37
CA LEU A 40 -13.43 -2.90 -14.71
C LEU A 40 -14.88 -2.76 -15.15
N MET A 41 -15.85 -3.15 -14.33
CA MET A 41 -17.28 -3.01 -14.63
C MET A 41 -17.66 -1.55 -14.87
N SER A 42 -17.20 -0.64 -14.02
CA SER A 42 -17.47 0.80 -14.19
C SER A 42 -16.88 1.35 -15.49
N SER A 43 -15.72 0.83 -15.95
CA SER A 43 -15.12 1.26 -17.21
C SER A 43 -15.93 0.84 -18.45
N THR A 44 -16.80 -0.16 -18.33
CA THR A 44 -17.73 -0.60 -19.38
C THR A 44 -19.10 0.11 -19.29
N GLY A 45 -19.24 1.07 -18.38
CA GLY A 45 -20.50 1.78 -18.15
C GLY A 45 -21.49 1.04 -17.26
N VAL A 46 -21.11 -0.09 -16.69
CA VAL A 46 -21.94 -0.84 -15.74
C VAL A 46 -21.60 -0.39 -14.32
N MET A 47 -22.60 0.15 -13.62
CA MET A 47 -22.46 0.46 -12.17
C MET A 47 -22.76 -0.80 -11.37
N PRO A 48 -21.77 -1.38 -10.69
CA PRO A 48 -22.04 -2.51 -9.80
C PRO A 48 -22.88 -2.06 -8.61
N GLU A 49 -23.80 -2.92 -8.15
CA GLU A 49 -24.44 -2.74 -6.85
C GLU A 49 -23.36 -2.95 -5.77
N ILE A 50 -22.96 -1.87 -5.14
CA ILE A 50 -21.93 -1.88 -4.11
C ILE A 50 -22.62 -1.78 -2.74
N ALA A 51 -22.93 -2.92 -2.14
CA ALA A 51 -23.17 -2.98 -0.71
C ALA A 51 -21.80 -3.10 -0.01
N VAL A 52 -21.14 -1.98 0.27
CA VAL A 52 -19.88 -2.00 1.00
C VAL A 52 -20.19 -1.91 2.49
N GLU A 53 -20.14 -3.04 3.18
CA GLU A 53 -19.84 -3.00 4.58
C GLU A 53 -18.34 -2.68 4.71
N LEU A 54 -18.02 -1.53 5.30
CA LEU A 54 -16.63 -1.21 5.59
C LEU A 54 -16.03 -2.32 6.45
N PRO A 55 -14.78 -2.75 6.17
CA PRO A 55 -14.16 -3.83 6.92
C PRO A 55 -14.16 -3.50 8.42
N ALA A 56 -14.55 -4.47 9.23
CA ALA A 56 -14.55 -4.33 10.69
C ALA A 56 -13.14 -4.14 11.26
N LYS A 57 -12.10 -4.51 10.51
CA LYS A 57 -10.69 -4.38 10.90
C LYS A 57 -10.06 -3.21 10.18
N LYS A 58 -9.46 -2.30 10.93
CA LYS A 58 -8.59 -1.27 10.38
C LYS A 58 -7.25 -1.88 10.00
N ARG A 59 -6.74 -1.47 8.83
CA ARG A 59 -5.44 -1.87 8.31
C ARG A 59 -4.57 -0.65 8.07
N ILE A 60 -3.27 -0.88 8.08
CA ILE A 60 -2.25 0.13 7.85
C ILE A 60 -1.43 -0.28 6.66
N LEU A 61 -1.27 0.63 5.71
CA LEU A 61 -0.31 0.52 4.62
C LEU A 61 0.89 1.40 4.95
N TRP A 62 2.06 0.79 5.16
CA TRP A 62 3.29 1.47 5.50
C TRP A 62 4.32 1.26 4.41
N PHE A 63 4.86 2.35 3.85
CA PHE A 63 5.92 2.24 2.85
C PHE A 63 7.28 2.09 3.51
N CYS A 64 8.03 1.06 3.08
CA CYS A 64 9.39 0.83 3.51
C CYS A 64 10.35 1.48 2.52
N PHE A 65 11.20 2.39 3.00
CA PHE A 65 12.14 3.14 2.17
C PHE A 65 13.57 2.64 2.38
N ALA A 66 14.36 2.64 1.31
CA ALA A 66 15.78 2.34 1.34
C ALA A 66 16.55 3.48 2.01
N PRO A 67 17.29 3.24 3.14
CA PRO A 67 18.07 4.28 3.81
C PRO A 67 19.32 4.66 3.00
N GLU A 68 19.78 3.75 2.15
CA GLU A 68 20.88 3.90 1.21
C GLU A 68 20.59 3.08 -0.05
N LYS A 69 21.47 3.15 -1.04
CA LYS A 69 21.34 2.33 -2.26
C LYS A 69 21.36 0.85 -1.87
N THR A 70 20.27 0.16 -2.16
CA THR A 70 20.03 -1.23 -1.76
C THR A 70 19.89 -2.12 -2.99
N ILE A 71 20.55 -3.26 -3.01
CA ILE A 71 20.37 -4.31 -4.03
C ILE A 71 19.51 -5.40 -3.39
N ILE A 72 18.45 -5.81 -4.08
CA ILE A 72 17.56 -6.86 -3.59
C ILE A 72 18.20 -8.23 -3.88
N PRO A 73 18.45 -9.07 -2.86
CA PRO A 73 18.95 -10.42 -3.08
C PRO A 73 18.00 -11.25 -3.93
N ALA A 74 18.56 -12.15 -4.77
CA ALA A 74 17.75 -12.94 -5.71
C ALA A 74 16.75 -13.86 -5.00
N ASP A 75 17.15 -14.43 -3.88
CA ASP A 75 16.39 -15.44 -3.13
C ASP A 75 15.98 -14.92 -1.73
N PHE A 76 15.67 -13.63 -1.63
CA PHE A 76 15.25 -13.05 -0.35
C PHE A 76 13.86 -13.58 0.06
N ASP A 77 13.79 -14.15 1.25
CA ASP A 77 12.54 -14.65 1.85
C ASP A 77 11.74 -13.50 2.45
N TRP A 78 10.73 -13.05 1.72
CA TRP A 78 9.91 -11.92 2.12
C TRP A 78 8.90 -12.30 3.19
N PRO A 79 8.81 -11.55 4.30
CA PRO A 79 7.72 -11.73 5.26
C PRO A 79 6.33 -11.58 4.63
N GLU A 80 5.35 -12.34 5.10
CA GLU A 80 3.97 -12.35 4.56
C GLU A 80 3.29 -10.97 4.57
N TYR A 81 3.68 -10.10 5.48
CA TYR A 81 3.15 -8.74 5.57
C TYR A 81 3.74 -7.77 4.52
N CYS A 82 4.69 -8.22 3.70
CA CYS A 82 5.29 -7.42 2.64
C CYS A 82 4.53 -7.60 1.32
N HIS A 83 4.26 -6.48 0.65
CA HIS A 83 3.58 -6.38 -0.64
C HIS A 83 4.36 -5.48 -1.60
N ASP A 84 3.97 -5.45 -2.87
CA ASP A 84 4.64 -4.67 -3.92
C ASP A 84 6.15 -5.01 -4.02
N LEU A 85 6.45 -6.31 -4.01
CA LEU A 85 7.80 -6.83 -3.89
C LEU A 85 8.63 -6.56 -5.15
N PRO A 86 9.85 -6.01 -5.02
CA PRO A 86 10.76 -5.86 -6.15
C PRO A 86 11.31 -7.21 -6.59
N ALA A 87 11.66 -7.33 -7.86
CA ALA A 87 12.34 -8.52 -8.36
C ALA A 87 13.75 -8.65 -7.76
N GLY A 88 14.22 -9.89 -7.58
CA GLY A 88 15.61 -10.14 -7.20
C GLY A 88 16.59 -9.48 -8.17
N GLY A 89 17.67 -8.92 -7.65
CA GLY A 89 18.66 -8.14 -8.42
C GLY A 89 18.25 -6.68 -8.68
N SER A 90 17.04 -6.27 -8.32
CA SER A 90 16.61 -4.87 -8.44
C SER A 90 17.49 -3.96 -7.60
N VAL A 91 17.80 -2.78 -8.14
CA VAL A 91 18.56 -1.74 -7.45
C VAL A 91 17.61 -0.63 -7.06
N ILE A 92 17.49 -0.38 -5.77
CA ILE A 92 16.66 0.68 -5.19
C ILE A 92 17.59 1.80 -4.72
N ASP A 93 17.39 3.00 -5.25
CA ASP A 93 18.17 4.16 -4.82
C ASP A 93 17.78 4.61 -3.41
N LYS A 94 18.67 5.36 -2.78
CA LYS A 94 18.40 5.96 -1.47
C LYS A 94 17.07 6.73 -1.48
N ASN A 95 16.25 6.50 -0.45
CA ASN A 95 14.89 7.02 -0.29
C ASN A 95 13.88 6.47 -1.33
N GLY A 96 14.26 5.51 -2.18
CA GLY A 96 13.31 4.77 -3.00
C GLY A 96 12.48 3.81 -2.16
N ILE A 97 11.27 3.49 -2.63
CA ILE A 97 10.39 2.53 -1.96
C ILE A 97 10.90 1.12 -2.26
N ILE A 98 11.17 0.33 -1.22
CA ILE A 98 11.52 -1.08 -1.31
C ILE A 98 10.26 -1.92 -1.50
N CYS A 99 9.29 -1.76 -0.59
CA CYS A 99 8.03 -2.49 -0.59
C CYS A 99 6.99 -1.75 0.24
N SER A 100 5.76 -2.23 0.27
CA SER A 100 4.75 -1.83 1.23
C SER A 100 4.53 -2.90 2.28
N LEU A 101 4.25 -2.50 3.53
CA LEU A 101 3.86 -3.38 4.63
C LEU A 101 2.37 -3.24 4.85
N MET A 102 1.64 -4.35 4.85
CA MET A 102 0.23 -4.40 5.21
C MET A 102 0.10 -4.95 6.62
N LEU A 103 -0.34 -4.10 7.55
CA LEU A 103 -0.38 -4.42 8.97
C LEU A 103 -1.79 -4.24 9.52
N ASP A 104 -2.12 -4.98 10.57
CA ASP A 104 -3.33 -4.73 11.35
C ASP A 104 -3.14 -3.50 12.28
N GLU A 105 -4.24 -2.87 12.68
CA GLU A 105 -4.23 -1.68 13.57
C GLU A 105 -3.41 -1.90 14.85
N THR A 106 -3.46 -3.10 15.41
CA THR A 106 -2.71 -3.47 16.62
C THR A 106 -1.19 -3.39 16.45
N GLU A 107 -0.71 -3.43 15.20
CA GLU A 107 0.71 -3.39 14.84
C GLU A 107 1.19 -1.99 14.47
N GLN A 108 0.33 -0.96 14.56
CA GLN A 108 0.68 0.41 14.19
C GLN A 108 1.98 0.89 14.84
N ASN A 109 2.13 0.64 16.13
CA ASN A 109 3.32 1.04 16.88
C ASN A 109 4.58 0.24 16.52
N ASN A 110 4.41 -0.90 15.83
CA ASN A 110 5.49 -1.76 15.37
C ASN A 110 5.90 -1.51 13.92
N ALA A 111 5.13 -0.76 13.14
CA ALA A 111 5.37 -0.58 11.70
C ALA A 111 6.79 -0.10 11.39
N HIS A 112 7.26 0.93 12.10
CA HIS A 112 8.64 1.44 11.94
C HIS A 112 9.68 0.38 12.31
N ARG A 113 9.47 -0.38 13.38
CA ARG A 113 10.38 -1.44 13.81
C ARG A 113 10.45 -2.57 12.79
N LEU A 114 9.30 -3.00 12.24
CA LEU A 114 9.23 -4.04 11.20
C LEU A 114 9.95 -3.60 9.93
N ALA A 115 9.74 -2.35 9.49
CA ALA A 115 10.47 -1.78 8.37
C ALA A 115 11.98 -1.74 8.62
N THR A 116 12.43 -1.37 9.82
CA THR A 116 13.85 -1.35 10.19
C THR A 116 14.46 -2.76 10.16
N ILE A 117 13.79 -3.75 10.73
CA ILE A 117 14.23 -5.14 10.72
C ILE A 117 14.35 -5.67 9.29
N LEU A 118 13.36 -5.38 8.44
CA LEU A 118 13.37 -5.77 7.04
C LEU A 118 14.60 -5.23 6.30
N VAL A 119 14.89 -3.93 6.46
CA VAL A 119 16.07 -3.29 5.85
C VAL A 119 17.37 -3.91 6.35
N GLN A 120 17.48 -4.22 7.65
CA GLN A 120 18.66 -4.89 8.22
C GLN A 120 18.83 -6.30 7.64
N ASN A 121 17.75 -7.06 7.49
CA ASN A 121 17.79 -8.40 6.90
C ASN A 121 18.23 -8.37 5.43
N LEU A 122 17.74 -7.39 4.66
CA LEU A 122 18.17 -7.17 3.28
C LEU A 122 19.67 -6.87 3.20
N ALA A 123 20.20 -6.03 4.09
CA ALA A 123 21.61 -5.67 4.10
C ALA A 123 22.52 -6.86 4.50
N VAL A 124 22.03 -7.83 5.27
CA VAL A 124 22.78 -9.04 5.67
C VAL A 124 22.76 -10.09 4.55
N ALA A 125 21.68 -10.14 3.76
CA ALA A 125 21.49 -11.10 2.67
C ALA A 125 22.18 -10.66 1.36
N ALA A 126 22.57 -9.38 1.24
CA ALA A 126 23.23 -8.81 0.06
C ALA A 126 24.74 -9.06 0.09
#